data_4b5e8786d154a2927db2eae974b246a7
#
_entry.id   4b5e8786d154a2927db2eae974b246a7
#
_cell.length_a   1.000
_cell.length_b   1.000
_cell.length_c   1.000
_cell.angle_alpha   90.00
_cell.angle_beta   90.00
_cell.angle_gamma   90.00
#
_symmetry.space_group_name_H-M   'P 1'
#
loop_
_entity.id
_entity.type
_entity.pdbx_description
1 polymer ?
#
loop_
_entity_poly.entity_id
_entity_poly.type
_entity_poly.pdbx_seq_one_letter_code
_entity_poly.pdbx_strand_id
1 'polypeptide(L)'
;MKKLFILTMLLIATLASVRAEELTFTADAPSAVVMGETFRLSYTINTHGARGFRVGDIADFDILSGPNQSSSSNISIVNGVRTSSKKLTYTCILRPKREGTFTIPVATVMVDGEQLTSKELTVKVLPQDQRGGGMQQSSLQQGRGTTSSQTGQIGNDDLFIKATVNKKKVYEQEAVLLTYKIYTTVNLTNVSGKMPDLKGFHTQDMEMPKGNREFELEHYNGRNYSTIVWSQYVLFPPQSGQLEIPSISIEGTIAQRVQSYDPFDAFFNGGSSYVNVHKEIRTPKLTIDVSPLPAGKPAAFYGGVGSFNMTSSISTTELKENEAVTLKLVISGTGNMKLIKTPEVKFPADFEVYDPKVDNKFTLKAGGLSGNKVIEYLAIPRHGGKYTIPSVEFSYFDVKSGAYKTLTTPEYTLNVAKGSGVSSSAPVGYVSKEELRLLGQDIRYIHLGEAKYQPKGKYFYGTTAYWLWYIIPFMAFVVIVVVYRKQAMENANVAKLKTKKASKVATRRLKVAKQKMRENDKAGFYDEVLKALWGYLGDKLNMPVSELSKDNISAKLSECGVSEELIQEALAIVGECEFARYAPTLSNSRVEDIYAKVDDLMDKLESAIKR
;
A
#
# COMPACT_ATOMS: atom_id res chain seq x y z
N MET A 1 5.67 6.07 -52.25
CA MET A 1 4.63 5.10 -51.87
C MET A 1 4.96 4.31 -50.60
N LYS A 2 6.16 3.70 -50.42
CA LYS A 2 6.50 2.94 -49.18
C LYS A 2 6.44 3.77 -47.89
N LYS A 3 6.83 5.05 -47.88
CA LYS A 3 6.78 5.91 -46.69
C LYS A 3 5.35 6.32 -46.30
N LEU A 4 4.44 6.46 -47.29
CA LEU A 4 3.02 6.77 -47.06
C LEU A 4 2.30 5.55 -46.48
N PHE A 5 2.67 4.33 -46.91
CA PHE A 5 2.11 3.07 -46.41
C PHE A 5 2.53 2.78 -44.97
N ILE A 6 3.76 3.13 -44.60
CA ILE A 6 4.26 2.99 -43.21
C ILE A 6 3.55 4.02 -42.30
N LEU A 7 3.30 5.25 -42.78
CA LEU A 7 2.61 6.27 -42.00
C LEU A 7 1.13 5.91 -41.79
N THR A 8 0.45 5.34 -42.81
CA THR A 8 -0.94 4.86 -42.68
C THR A 8 -1.00 3.60 -41.78
N MET A 9 -0.03 2.70 -41.81
CA MET A 9 0.03 1.54 -40.92
C MET A 9 0.29 1.95 -39.48
N LEU A 10 1.13 2.97 -39.25
CA LEU A 10 1.37 3.54 -37.92
C LEU A 10 0.11 4.26 -37.38
N LEU A 11 -0.65 4.94 -38.23
CA LEU A 11 -1.91 5.59 -37.87
C LEU A 11 -3.02 4.58 -37.54
N ILE A 12 -3.06 3.44 -38.26
CA ILE A 12 -4.00 2.34 -37.97
C ILE A 12 -3.61 1.60 -36.67
N ALA A 13 -2.33 1.46 -36.36
CA ALA A 13 -1.86 0.86 -35.12
C ALA A 13 -2.18 1.71 -33.86
N THR A 14 -2.28 3.03 -33.99
CA THR A 14 -2.69 3.93 -32.90
C THR A 14 -4.20 3.94 -32.66
N LEU A 15 -5.01 3.54 -33.64
CA LEU A 15 -6.46 3.43 -33.52
C LEU A 15 -6.93 2.12 -32.88
N ALA A 16 -6.07 1.11 -32.76
CA ALA A 16 -6.42 -0.21 -32.19
C ALA A 16 -6.24 -0.31 -30.67
N SER A 17 -5.92 0.78 -29.96
CA SER A 17 -5.75 0.78 -28.50
C SER A 17 -6.99 1.33 -27.76
N VAL A 18 -8.18 1.19 -28.30
CA VAL A 18 -9.39 1.26 -27.49
C VAL A 18 -9.43 -0.04 -26.67
N ARG A 19 -8.79 -0.07 -25.51
CA ARG A 19 -9.05 -1.11 -24.52
C ARG A 19 -10.52 -0.97 -24.14
N ALA A 20 -11.36 -1.87 -24.62
CA ALA A 20 -12.66 -2.08 -24.01
C ALA A 20 -12.40 -2.33 -22.53
N GLU A 21 -13.00 -1.54 -21.66
CA GLU A 21 -12.92 -1.73 -20.21
C GLU A 21 -13.51 -3.10 -19.94
N GLU A 22 -12.68 -4.02 -19.44
CA GLU A 22 -13.09 -5.40 -19.15
C GLU A 22 -14.28 -5.36 -18.18
N LEU A 23 -15.37 -6.01 -18.55
CA LEU A 23 -16.56 -6.06 -17.69
C LEU A 23 -16.21 -6.82 -16.41
N THR A 24 -16.32 -6.15 -15.28
CA THR A 24 -16.02 -6.71 -13.96
C THR A 24 -17.26 -6.74 -13.10
N PHE A 25 -17.54 -7.90 -12.50
CA PHE A 25 -18.61 -8.07 -11.51
C PHE A 25 -18.00 -8.55 -10.21
N THR A 26 -17.99 -7.70 -9.20
CA THR A 26 -17.34 -7.93 -7.92
C THR A 26 -18.36 -7.95 -6.78
N ALA A 27 -18.13 -8.84 -5.81
CA ALA A 27 -18.84 -8.89 -4.55
C ALA A 27 -17.91 -8.37 -3.44
N ASP A 28 -18.46 -7.61 -2.50
CA ASP A 28 -17.74 -7.03 -1.37
C ASP A 28 -18.58 -7.11 -0.08
N ALA A 29 -17.95 -7.60 0.97
CA ALA A 29 -18.52 -7.65 2.33
C ALA A 29 -17.38 -7.67 3.36
N PRO A 30 -17.61 -7.27 4.62
CA PRO A 30 -16.63 -7.42 5.68
C PRO A 30 -16.21 -8.88 5.86
N SER A 31 -14.91 -9.13 6.03
CA SER A 31 -14.35 -10.47 6.27
C SER A 31 -14.79 -11.06 7.62
N ALA A 32 -15.12 -10.19 8.60
CA ALA A 32 -15.67 -10.58 9.89
C ALA A 32 -16.73 -9.57 10.36
N VAL A 33 -17.75 -10.07 11.08
CA VAL A 33 -18.86 -9.30 11.64
C VAL A 33 -19.19 -9.84 13.04
N VAL A 34 -19.85 -9.04 13.88
CA VAL A 34 -20.27 -9.46 15.21
C VAL A 34 -21.69 -10.00 15.15
N MET A 35 -21.97 -11.05 15.93
CA MET A 35 -23.30 -11.63 16.06
C MET A 35 -24.32 -10.57 16.50
N GLY A 36 -25.44 -10.48 15.78
CA GLY A 36 -26.51 -9.51 16.03
C GLY A 36 -26.31 -8.14 15.38
N GLU A 37 -25.12 -7.79 14.93
CA GLU A 37 -24.88 -6.57 14.17
C GLU A 37 -25.24 -6.75 12.69
N THR A 38 -25.59 -5.65 12.05
CA THR A 38 -25.91 -5.64 10.62
C THR A 38 -24.69 -5.22 9.81
N PHE A 39 -24.53 -5.83 8.64
CA PHE A 39 -23.48 -5.48 7.73
C PHE A 39 -23.97 -5.34 6.29
N ARG A 40 -23.19 -4.67 5.48
CA ARG A 40 -23.47 -4.42 4.08
C ARG A 40 -22.79 -5.46 3.19
N LEU A 41 -23.58 -6.07 2.31
CA LEU A 41 -23.12 -6.86 1.18
C LEU A 41 -23.37 -6.05 -0.08
N SER A 42 -22.35 -5.81 -0.88
CA SER A 42 -22.42 -5.00 -2.09
C SER A 42 -21.93 -5.79 -3.30
N TYR A 43 -22.68 -5.75 -4.38
CA TYR A 43 -22.29 -6.30 -5.67
C TYR A 43 -22.14 -5.14 -6.66
N THR A 44 -20.95 -4.96 -7.22
CA THR A 44 -20.64 -3.82 -8.09
C THR A 44 -20.24 -4.30 -9.48
N ILE A 45 -20.86 -3.70 -10.50
CA ILE A 45 -20.55 -3.93 -11.90
C ILE A 45 -20.20 -2.60 -12.58
N ASN A 46 -19.20 -2.61 -13.45
CA ASN A 46 -18.71 -1.42 -14.15
C ASN A 46 -19.51 -1.03 -15.41
N THR A 47 -20.83 -1.26 -15.40
CA THR A 47 -21.75 -0.88 -16.46
C THR A 47 -23.11 -0.50 -15.88
N HIS A 48 -23.93 0.22 -16.64
CA HIS A 48 -25.34 0.48 -16.29
C HIS A 48 -26.31 -0.47 -17.02
N GLY A 49 -25.84 -1.26 -17.99
CA GLY A 49 -26.68 -2.17 -18.80
C GLY A 49 -27.03 -3.50 -18.15
N ALA A 50 -26.70 -3.69 -16.88
CA ALA A 50 -26.94 -4.93 -16.17
C ALA A 50 -28.42 -5.14 -15.84
N ARG A 51 -28.93 -6.39 -16.07
CA ARG A 51 -30.31 -6.80 -15.80
C ARG A 51 -30.31 -8.19 -15.16
N GLY A 52 -31.44 -8.55 -14.52
CA GLY A 52 -31.64 -9.92 -14.00
C GLY A 52 -30.67 -10.30 -12.89
N PHE A 53 -30.31 -9.35 -12.00
CA PHE A 53 -29.50 -9.63 -10.84
C PHE A 53 -30.16 -10.70 -9.97
N ARG A 54 -29.43 -11.75 -9.65
CA ARG A 54 -29.84 -12.83 -8.73
C ARG A 54 -28.67 -13.18 -7.83
N VAL A 55 -28.97 -13.36 -6.57
CA VAL A 55 -28.04 -13.88 -5.57
C VAL A 55 -28.50 -15.28 -5.17
N GLY A 56 -27.58 -16.18 -4.88
CA GLY A 56 -27.90 -17.50 -4.34
C GLY A 56 -28.56 -17.43 -2.97
N ASP A 57 -29.02 -18.57 -2.45
CA ASP A 57 -29.63 -18.62 -1.11
C ASP A 57 -28.61 -18.27 -0.02
N ILE A 58 -28.90 -17.23 0.75
CA ILE A 58 -28.07 -16.74 1.86
C ILE A 58 -28.71 -17.22 3.19
N ALA A 59 -28.84 -18.55 3.35
CA ALA A 59 -29.58 -19.15 4.45
C ALA A 59 -29.08 -18.81 5.85
N ASP A 60 -27.78 -18.52 6.01
CA ASP A 60 -27.13 -18.25 7.31
C ASP A 60 -27.29 -16.80 7.79
N PHE A 61 -27.89 -15.94 6.96
CA PHE A 61 -28.10 -14.53 7.26
C PHE A 61 -29.56 -14.11 7.02
N ASP A 62 -30.07 -13.21 7.83
CA ASP A 62 -31.34 -12.53 7.57
C ASP A 62 -31.10 -11.35 6.65
N ILE A 63 -31.84 -11.26 5.55
CA ILE A 63 -31.83 -10.11 4.66
C ILE A 63 -32.81 -9.08 5.21
N LEU A 64 -32.31 -8.02 5.83
CA LEU A 64 -33.13 -6.96 6.42
C LEU A 64 -33.58 -5.93 5.38
N SER A 65 -32.78 -5.70 4.36
CA SER A 65 -33.08 -4.77 3.27
C SER A 65 -32.28 -5.14 2.01
N GLY A 66 -32.88 -4.92 0.85
CA GLY A 66 -32.24 -5.11 -0.46
C GLY A 66 -32.74 -6.33 -1.23
N PRO A 67 -32.17 -6.57 -2.43
CA PRO A 67 -31.11 -5.78 -3.07
C PRO A 67 -31.55 -4.38 -3.52
N ASN A 68 -30.97 -3.33 -2.96
CA ASN A 68 -31.21 -1.96 -3.38
C ASN A 68 -30.20 -1.58 -4.46
N GLN A 69 -30.70 -1.08 -5.60
CA GLN A 69 -29.88 -0.69 -6.73
C GLN A 69 -29.50 0.79 -6.65
N SER A 70 -28.22 1.06 -6.83
CA SER A 70 -27.70 2.43 -7.01
C SER A 70 -26.79 2.51 -8.23
N SER A 71 -26.86 3.62 -8.95
CA SER A 71 -25.99 3.85 -10.10
C SER A 71 -25.13 5.10 -9.88
N SER A 72 -23.87 5.02 -10.25
CA SER A 72 -22.97 6.17 -10.24
C SER A 72 -22.21 6.28 -11.55
N SER A 73 -22.05 7.51 -12.04
CA SER A 73 -21.15 7.80 -13.15
C SER A 73 -20.15 8.86 -12.72
N ASN A 74 -18.90 8.56 -12.93
CA ASN A 74 -17.81 9.49 -12.66
C ASN A 74 -17.10 9.84 -13.96
N ILE A 75 -16.97 11.12 -14.24
CA ILE A 75 -16.23 11.62 -15.40
C ILE A 75 -14.98 12.31 -14.86
N SER A 76 -13.83 11.77 -15.19
CA SER A 76 -12.53 12.35 -14.88
C SER A 76 -11.88 12.85 -16.16
N ILE A 77 -11.31 14.05 -16.10
CA ILE A 77 -10.52 14.62 -17.20
C ILE A 77 -9.12 14.86 -16.65
N VAL A 78 -8.18 14.04 -17.10
CA VAL A 78 -6.77 14.15 -16.73
C VAL A 78 -5.97 14.35 -18.02
N ASN A 79 -5.19 15.43 -18.08
CA ASN A 79 -4.37 15.78 -19.25
C ASN A 79 -5.16 15.83 -20.58
N GLY A 80 -6.41 16.31 -20.55
CA GLY A 80 -7.26 16.39 -21.73
C GLY A 80 -7.90 15.06 -22.16
N VAL A 81 -7.59 13.96 -21.52
CA VAL A 81 -8.22 12.65 -21.74
C VAL A 81 -9.44 12.53 -20.84
N ARG A 82 -10.61 12.37 -21.43
CA ARG A 82 -11.87 12.15 -20.73
C ARG A 82 -12.07 10.66 -20.47
N THR A 83 -12.01 10.25 -19.22
CA THR A 83 -12.39 8.91 -18.76
C THR A 83 -13.76 8.97 -18.10
N SER A 84 -14.67 8.09 -18.51
CA SER A 84 -16.00 7.96 -17.91
C SER A 84 -16.12 6.56 -17.33
N SER A 85 -16.23 6.44 -16.01
CA SER A 85 -16.53 5.18 -15.36
C SER A 85 -18.00 5.16 -14.92
N LYS A 86 -18.67 4.08 -15.26
CA LYS A 86 -20.07 3.82 -14.88
C LYS A 86 -20.07 2.64 -13.91
N LYS A 87 -20.78 2.75 -12.80
CA LYS A 87 -20.91 1.67 -11.81
C LYS A 87 -22.37 1.49 -11.43
N LEU A 88 -22.80 0.24 -11.41
CA LEU A 88 -24.08 -0.18 -10.88
C LEU A 88 -23.80 -1.06 -9.65
N THR A 89 -24.40 -0.72 -8.52
CA THR A 89 -24.17 -1.43 -7.25
C THR A 89 -25.51 -1.90 -6.67
N TYR A 90 -25.58 -3.18 -6.37
CA TYR A 90 -26.68 -3.80 -5.62
C TYR A 90 -26.23 -3.99 -4.18
N THR A 91 -27.00 -3.45 -3.24
CA THR A 91 -26.65 -3.46 -1.81
C THR A 91 -27.73 -4.20 -1.02
N CYS A 92 -27.29 -5.18 -0.23
CA CYS A 92 -28.10 -5.86 0.77
C CYS A 92 -27.60 -5.52 2.17
N ILE A 93 -28.50 -5.38 3.13
CA ILE A 93 -28.17 -5.29 4.56
C ILE A 93 -28.52 -6.63 5.18
N LEU A 94 -27.51 -7.28 5.72
CA LEU A 94 -27.60 -8.62 6.30
C LEU A 94 -27.40 -8.59 7.81
N ARG A 95 -27.98 -9.57 8.50
CA ARG A 95 -27.74 -9.84 9.92
C ARG A 95 -27.45 -11.33 10.11
N PRO A 96 -26.35 -11.72 10.78
CA PRO A 96 -26.04 -13.14 11.00
C PRO A 96 -27.01 -13.81 11.96
N LYS A 97 -27.37 -15.06 11.67
CA LYS A 97 -28.26 -15.90 12.49
C LYS A 97 -27.53 -16.68 13.58
N ARG A 98 -26.24 -17.00 13.37
CA ARG A 98 -25.43 -17.79 14.29
C ARG A 98 -23.95 -17.45 14.13
N GLU A 99 -23.15 -17.78 15.13
CA GLU A 99 -21.71 -17.67 15.11
C GLU A 99 -21.07 -18.74 14.24
N GLY A 100 -19.92 -18.45 13.63
CA GLY A 100 -19.18 -19.37 12.78
C GLY A 100 -18.61 -18.72 11.53
N THR A 101 -18.17 -19.54 10.59
CA THR A 101 -17.66 -19.07 9.30
C THR A 101 -18.62 -19.54 8.22
N PHE A 102 -19.15 -18.61 7.44
CA PHE A 102 -20.18 -18.86 6.44
C PHE A 102 -19.73 -18.33 5.09
N THR A 103 -20.18 -18.99 4.03
CA THR A 103 -19.91 -18.59 2.66
C THR A 103 -21.16 -17.96 2.06
N ILE A 104 -21.02 -16.74 1.54
CA ILE A 104 -22.04 -16.08 0.73
C ILE A 104 -21.85 -16.56 -0.71
N PRO A 105 -22.88 -17.18 -1.32
CA PRO A 105 -22.76 -17.74 -2.65
C PRO A 105 -22.58 -16.68 -3.72
N VAL A 106 -22.16 -17.13 -4.90
CA VAL A 106 -22.02 -16.29 -6.08
C VAL A 106 -23.34 -15.64 -6.49
N ALA A 107 -23.26 -14.39 -6.94
CA ALA A 107 -24.36 -13.71 -7.59
C ALA A 107 -24.19 -13.74 -9.12
N THR A 108 -25.28 -13.66 -9.85
CA THR A 108 -25.31 -13.62 -11.31
C THR A 108 -26.04 -12.39 -11.81
N VAL A 109 -25.62 -11.89 -12.96
CA VAL A 109 -26.22 -10.74 -13.62
C VAL A 109 -26.03 -10.87 -15.14
N MET A 110 -26.99 -10.40 -15.92
CA MET A 110 -26.92 -10.40 -17.39
C MET A 110 -26.50 -9.02 -17.88
N VAL A 111 -25.52 -8.98 -18.77
CA VAL A 111 -25.05 -7.78 -19.45
C VAL A 111 -24.92 -8.08 -20.93
N ASP A 112 -25.64 -7.36 -21.77
CA ASP A 112 -25.60 -7.48 -23.24
C ASP A 112 -25.77 -8.92 -23.74
N GLY A 113 -26.54 -9.77 -22.98
CA GLY A 113 -26.80 -11.16 -23.32
C GLY A 113 -25.79 -12.15 -22.74
N GLU A 114 -24.74 -11.70 -22.10
CA GLU A 114 -23.74 -12.53 -21.41
C GLU A 114 -24.01 -12.57 -19.91
N GLN A 115 -23.87 -13.75 -19.31
CA GLN A 115 -24.03 -13.93 -17.88
C GLN A 115 -22.70 -13.77 -17.17
N LEU A 116 -22.62 -12.76 -16.30
CA LEU A 116 -21.49 -12.57 -15.39
C LEU A 116 -21.79 -13.14 -14.02
N THR A 117 -20.74 -13.67 -13.37
CA THR A 117 -20.83 -14.30 -12.05
C THR A 117 -19.81 -13.64 -11.11
N SER A 118 -20.24 -13.29 -9.90
CA SER A 118 -19.34 -12.77 -8.87
C SER A 118 -18.51 -13.90 -8.24
N LYS A 119 -17.50 -13.53 -7.46
CA LYS A 119 -16.82 -14.48 -6.58
C LYS A 119 -17.68 -14.77 -5.35
N GLU A 120 -17.52 -15.96 -4.77
CA GLU A 120 -18.04 -16.26 -3.45
C GLU A 120 -17.26 -15.48 -2.38
N LEU A 121 -17.91 -15.15 -1.27
CA LEU A 121 -17.31 -14.47 -0.14
C LEU A 121 -17.42 -15.30 1.12
N THR A 122 -16.38 -15.29 1.93
CA THR A 122 -16.39 -15.92 3.25
C THR A 122 -16.49 -14.84 4.32
N VAL A 123 -17.50 -14.96 5.20
CA VAL A 123 -17.72 -14.03 6.32
C VAL A 123 -17.65 -14.82 7.63
N LYS A 124 -16.79 -14.35 8.54
CA LYS A 124 -16.66 -14.91 9.89
C LYS A 124 -17.57 -14.14 10.85
N VAL A 125 -18.52 -14.83 11.48
CA VAL A 125 -19.39 -14.26 12.50
C VAL A 125 -18.79 -14.51 13.88
N LEU A 126 -18.41 -13.43 14.55
CA LEU A 126 -17.79 -13.44 15.87
C LEU A 126 -18.86 -13.33 16.96
N PRO A 127 -18.60 -13.86 18.18
CA PRO A 127 -19.50 -13.68 19.32
C PRO A 127 -19.64 -12.21 19.71
N GLN A 128 -20.71 -11.90 20.42
CA GLN A 128 -20.89 -10.57 21.03
C GLN A 128 -19.88 -10.34 22.14
N ASP A 129 -19.60 -9.06 22.42
CA ASP A 129 -18.75 -8.68 23.54
C ASP A 129 -19.37 -9.11 24.87
N GLN A 130 -18.65 -9.90 25.65
CA GLN A 130 -19.10 -10.34 26.97
C GLN A 130 -18.90 -9.27 28.04
N ARG A 131 -18.04 -8.30 27.82
CA ARG A 131 -17.84 -7.13 28.69
C ARG A 131 -18.62 -5.97 28.13
N GLY A 132 -19.72 -5.58 28.79
CA GLY A 132 -20.65 -4.53 28.37
C GLY A 132 -19.95 -3.19 28.09
N GLY A 133 -19.63 -2.96 26.85
CA GLY A 133 -19.00 -1.78 26.29
C GLY A 133 -19.08 -1.87 24.77
N GLY A 134 -20.32 -1.80 24.25
CA GLY A 134 -20.54 -1.88 22.81
C GLY A 134 -19.76 -0.78 22.09
N MET A 135 -19.08 -1.12 20.99
CA MET A 135 -18.70 -0.17 19.96
C MET A 135 -19.92 0.67 19.66
N GLN A 136 -19.89 1.96 20.01
CA GLN A 136 -20.91 2.91 19.60
C GLN A 136 -20.82 3.04 18.08
N GLN A 137 -21.58 2.17 17.43
CA GLN A 137 -21.88 2.27 16.01
C GLN A 137 -22.43 3.67 15.76
N SER A 138 -21.76 4.44 14.93
CA SER A 138 -22.32 5.67 14.35
C SER A 138 -23.48 5.30 13.44
N SER A 139 -24.60 4.86 14.02
CA SER A 139 -25.88 4.81 13.36
C SER A 139 -26.44 6.23 13.33
N LEU A 140 -26.69 6.73 12.16
CA LEU A 140 -27.62 7.82 11.89
C LEU A 140 -28.99 7.43 12.47
N GLN A 141 -29.19 7.75 13.76
CA GLN A 141 -30.53 7.77 14.33
C GLN A 141 -30.60 8.86 15.39
N GLN A 142 -31.30 9.88 15.04
CA GLN A 142 -31.85 10.92 15.89
C GLN A 142 -32.69 10.31 17.03
N GLY A 143 -32.32 10.55 18.28
CA GLY A 143 -33.14 10.12 19.41
C GLY A 143 -32.44 10.31 20.75
N ARG A 144 -32.67 11.44 21.36
CA ARG A 144 -32.75 11.81 22.79
C ARG A 144 -32.35 10.73 23.81
N GLY A 145 -31.35 11.01 24.63
CA GLY A 145 -31.22 10.36 25.94
C GLY A 145 -29.81 10.36 26.51
N THR A 146 -29.65 11.23 27.51
CA THR A 146 -28.72 11.20 28.65
C THR A 146 -27.23 10.94 28.43
N THR A 147 -26.58 12.01 28.52
CA THR A 147 -25.17 12.33 28.64
C THR A 147 -24.49 11.71 29.87
N SER A 148 -23.41 10.98 29.66
CA SER A 148 -22.29 11.04 30.60
C SER A 148 -21.02 11.28 29.78
N SER A 149 -20.69 12.54 29.65
CA SER A 149 -19.40 12.99 29.12
C SER A 149 -18.33 12.81 30.20
N GLN A 150 -17.75 11.62 30.27
CA GLN A 150 -16.43 11.46 30.86
C GLN A 150 -15.46 11.33 29.70
N THR A 151 -14.46 12.20 29.68
CA THR A 151 -13.21 12.02 28.95
C THR A 151 -12.61 10.72 29.44
N GLY A 152 -13.07 9.60 28.92
CA GLY A 152 -12.68 8.26 29.37
C GLY A 152 -11.19 8.11 29.11
N GLN A 153 -10.44 7.92 30.17
CA GLN A 153 -9.05 7.55 30.10
C GLN A 153 -8.97 6.25 29.29
N ILE A 154 -8.28 6.29 28.15
CA ILE A 154 -8.14 5.13 27.25
C ILE A 154 -7.47 4.01 28.06
N GLY A 155 -8.21 2.95 28.34
CA GLY A 155 -7.76 1.81 29.12
C GLY A 155 -6.67 0.99 28.40
N ASN A 156 -5.90 0.21 29.14
CA ASN A 156 -4.92 -0.68 28.53
C ASN A 156 -5.56 -1.80 27.70
N ASP A 157 -6.83 -2.08 27.96
CA ASP A 157 -7.63 -3.02 27.18
C ASP A 157 -8.23 -2.40 25.91
N ASP A 158 -8.18 -1.05 25.75
CA ASP A 158 -8.72 -0.39 24.56
C ASP A 158 -7.72 -0.28 23.43
N LEU A 159 -6.44 -0.24 23.75
CA LEU A 159 -5.34 -0.22 22.78
C LEU A 159 -4.14 -0.94 23.39
N PHE A 160 -3.70 -2.02 22.73
CA PHE A 160 -2.48 -2.73 23.07
C PHE A 160 -1.83 -3.36 21.85
N ILE A 161 -0.56 -3.74 22.01
CA ILE A 161 0.20 -4.48 21.01
C ILE A 161 0.56 -5.86 21.55
N LYS A 162 0.41 -6.88 20.71
CA LYS A 162 0.78 -8.26 21.03
C LYS A 162 1.91 -8.72 20.12
N ALA A 163 2.96 -9.25 20.73
CA ALA A 163 4.01 -9.97 20.03
C ALA A 163 3.69 -11.47 20.07
N THR A 164 3.78 -12.15 18.96
CA THR A 164 3.55 -13.59 18.85
C THR A 164 4.60 -14.23 17.98
N VAL A 165 4.99 -15.44 18.32
CA VAL A 165 5.84 -16.29 17.50
C VAL A 165 5.06 -17.52 17.07
N ASN A 166 5.27 -17.96 15.83
CA ASN A 166 4.59 -19.15 15.30
C ASN A 166 5.06 -20.45 15.97
N LYS A 167 6.28 -20.44 16.56
CA LYS A 167 6.86 -21.57 17.28
C LYS A 167 7.66 -21.07 18.46
N LYS A 168 7.49 -21.69 19.65
CA LYS A 168 8.25 -21.37 20.86
C LYS A 168 9.45 -22.31 21.07
N LYS A 169 9.41 -23.51 20.47
CA LYS A 169 10.49 -24.49 20.50
C LYS A 169 10.95 -24.74 19.08
N VAL A 170 12.21 -24.54 18.80
CA VAL A 170 12.80 -24.61 17.47
C VAL A 170 14.22 -25.15 17.54
N TYR A 171 14.78 -25.54 16.41
CA TYR A 171 16.20 -25.88 16.30
C TYR A 171 17.04 -24.65 15.92
N GLU A 172 18.35 -24.78 16.14
CA GLU A 172 19.30 -23.79 15.63
C GLU A 172 19.06 -23.53 14.15
N GLN A 173 19.07 -22.26 13.76
CA GLN A 173 18.86 -21.78 12.36
C GLN A 173 17.49 -22.12 11.75
N GLU A 174 16.55 -22.67 12.52
CA GLU A 174 15.17 -22.82 12.07
C GLU A 174 14.46 -21.46 12.00
N ALA A 175 13.66 -21.26 10.96
CA ALA A 175 12.91 -20.02 10.79
C ALA A 175 11.76 -19.88 11.79
N VAL A 176 11.69 -18.76 12.48
CA VAL A 176 10.62 -18.38 13.40
C VAL A 176 9.97 -17.08 12.91
N LEU A 177 8.68 -17.10 12.68
CA LEU A 177 7.93 -15.89 12.35
C LEU A 177 7.53 -15.15 13.63
N LEU A 178 8.05 -13.96 13.82
CA LEU A 178 7.64 -13.00 14.85
C LEU A 178 6.65 -12.01 14.22
N THR A 179 5.47 -11.89 14.82
CA THR A 179 4.42 -10.96 14.39
C THR A 179 4.07 -10.00 15.52
N TYR A 180 4.09 -8.72 15.23
CA TYR A 180 3.55 -7.66 16.08
C TYR A 180 2.19 -7.24 15.53
N LYS A 181 1.14 -7.46 16.34
CA LYS A 181 -0.25 -7.15 15.98
C LYS A 181 -0.84 -6.18 16.99
N ILE A 182 -1.44 -5.11 16.49
CA ILE A 182 -2.12 -4.10 17.30
C ILE A 182 -3.59 -4.47 17.40
N TYR A 183 -4.14 -4.32 18.59
CA TYR A 183 -5.53 -4.52 18.95
C TYR A 183 -6.10 -3.20 19.44
N THR A 184 -7.19 -2.73 18.86
CA THR A 184 -7.81 -1.46 19.22
C THR A 184 -9.34 -1.53 19.20
N THR A 185 -9.98 -0.89 20.16
CA THR A 185 -11.41 -0.58 20.15
C THR A 185 -11.69 0.92 19.96
N VAL A 186 -10.61 1.71 19.83
CA VAL A 186 -10.67 3.16 19.67
C VAL A 186 -10.17 3.57 18.28
N ASN A 187 -10.49 4.79 17.87
CA ASN A 187 -10.12 5.31 16.56
C ASN A 187 -8.61 5.65 16.51
N LEU A 188 -7.82 4.65 16.14
CA LEU A 188 -6.37 4.76 15.99
C LEU A 188 -6.02 5.39 14.64
N THR A 189 -5.41 6.58 14.65
CA THR A 189 -5.07 7.35 13.44
C THR A 189 -3.63 7.18 13.01
N ASN A 190 -2.72 6.98 13.96
CA ASN A 190 -1.31 6.78 13.67
C ASN A 190 -0.65 5.87 14.70
N VAL A 191 0.39 5.19 14.26
CA VAL A 191 1.27 4.38 15.12
C VAL A 191 2.71 4.69 14.77
N SER A 192 3.47 5.11 15.76
CA SER A 192 4.89 5.37 15.64
C SER A 192 5.67 4.54 16.67
N GLY A 193 6.83 4.05 16.28
CA GLY A 193 7.67 3.29 17.17
C GLY A 193 8.94 2.83 16.50
N LYS A 194 9.92 2.51 17.30
CA LYS A 194 11.21 2.00 16.83
C LYS A 194 11.33 0.54 17.19
N MET A 195 11.67 -0.28 16.20
CA MET A 195 11.98 -1.68 16.46
C MET A 195 13.26 -1.81 17.27
N PRO A 196 13.29 -2.71 18.26
CA PRO A 196 14.49 -2.99 19.01
C PRO A 196 15.49 -3.77 18.15
N ASP A 197 16.74 -3.71 18.53
CA ASP A 197 17.75 -4.62 18.03
C ASP A 197 17.48 -6.02 18.60
N LEU A 198 17.11 -6.97 17.73
CA LEU A 198 16.83 -8.36 18.10
C LEU A 198 18.14 -9.14 18.23
N LYS A 199 18.93 -8.77 19.26
CA LYS A 199 20.21 -9.41 19.55
C LYS A 199 20.03 -10.92 19.75
N GLY A 200 20.95 -11.69 19.18
CA GLY A 200 20.90 -13.15 19.25
C GLY A 200 20.10 -13.80 18.10
N PHE A 201 19.62 -13.06 17.13
CA PHE A 201 18.95 -13.59 15.94
C PHE A 201 19.52 -13.00 14.66
N HIS A 202 19.58 -13.80 13.61
CA HIS A 202 19.64 -13.27 12.25
C HIS A 202 18.22 -12.93 11.83
N THR A 203 17.95 -11.65 11.55
CA THR A 203 16.62 -11.14 11.26
C THR A 203 16.45 -10.84 9.77
N GLN A 204 15.26 -11.10 9.25
CA GLN A 204 14.84 -10.67 7.94
C GLN A 204 13.47 -9.98 8.07
N ASP A 205 13.38 -8.73 7.61
CA ASP A 205 12.14 -7.97 7.59
C ASP A 205 11.21 -8.52 6.52
N MET A 206 9.97 -8.82 6.89
CA MET A 206 8.94 -9.18 5.93
C MET A 206 8.32 -7.90 5.39
N GLU A 207 8.48 -7.67 4.08
CA GLU A 207 7.86 -6.52 3.42
C GLU A 207 6.35 -6.57 3.59
N MET A 208 5.82 -5.58 4.28
CA MET A 208 4.38 -5.41 4.43
C MET A 208 3.80 -4.77 3.16
N PRO A 209 2.57 -5.13 2.74
CA PRO A 209 1.94 -4.53 1.58
C PRO A 209 1.95 -3.00 1.65
N LYS A 210 2.43 -2.37 0.58
CA LYS A 210 2.40 -0.90 0.44
C LYS A 210 0.98 -0.49 0.05
N GLY A 211 0.28 0.24 0.91
CA GLY A 211 -1.08 0.71 0.68
C GLY A 211 -1.85 0.89 1.98
N ASN A 212 -3.11 1.29 1.88
CA ASN A 212 -4.00 1.32 3.03
C ASN A 212 -4.21 -0.12 3.53
N ARG A 213 -3.64 -0.41 4.69
CA ARG A 213 -3.89 -1.66 5.38
C ARG A 213 -5.24 -1.56 6.07
N GLU A 214 -6.11 -2.51 5.79
CA GLU A 214 -7.42 -2.57 6.43
C GLU A 214 -7.32 -3.24 7.79
N PHE A 215 -8.12 -2.76 8.73
CA PHE A 215 -8.26 -3.40 10.03
C PHE A 215 -9.13 -4.65 9.87
N GLU A 216 -8.69 -5.75 10.47
CA GLU A 216 -9.47 -6.99 10.57
C GLU A 216 -10.16 -7.05 11.94
N LEU A 217 -11.38 -7.53 11.99
CA LEU A 217 -12.11 -7.74 13.24
C LEU A 217 -11.73 -9.10 13.83
N GLU A 218 -11.32 -9.13 15.10
CA GLU A 218 -10.92 -10.34 15.81
C GLU A 218 -11.50 -10.36 17.22
N HIS A 219 -12.06 -11.50 17.61
CA HIS A 219 -12.51 -11.73 18.98
C HIS A 219 -11.36 -12.20 19.85
N TYR A 220 -11.02 -11.48 20.92
CA TYR A 220 -9.95 -11.81 21.84
C TYR A 220 -10.34 -11.51 23.28
N ASN A 221 -10.17 -12.50 24.18
CA ASN A 221 -10.52 -12.39 25.60
C ASN A 221 -11.93 -11.89 25.89
N GLY A 222 -12.93 -12.33 25.13
CA GLY A 222 -14.33 -11.96 25.33
C GLY A 222 -14.70 -10.58 24.78
N ARG A 223 -13.84 -9.96 23.95
CA ARG A 223 -14.09 -8.65 23.33
C ARG A 223 -13.67 -8.63 21.86
N ASN A 224 -14.36 -7.87 21.05
CA ASN A 224 -14.05 -7.68 19.64
C ASN A 224 -13.12 -6.48 19.45
N TYR A 225 -12.05 -6.68 18.69
CA TYR A 225 -11.04 -5.67 18.40
C TYR A 225 -10.87 -5.49 16.88
N SER A 226 -10.71 -4.27 16.48
CA SER A 226 -10.08 -3.96 15.20
C SER A 226 -8.58 -4.23 15.31
N THR A 227 -8.05 -5.10 14.48
CA THR A 227 -6.65 -5.55 14.57
C THR A 227 -5.91 -5.25 13.30
N ILE A 228 -4.62 -4.96 13.42
CA ILE A 228 -3.73 -4.75 12.27
C ILE A 228 -2.36 -5.33 12.57
N VAL A 229 -1.79 -6.03 11.59
CA VAL A 229 -0.39 -6.47 11.68
C VAL A 229 0.50 -5.24 11.47
N TRP A 230 1.19 -4.82 12.51
CA TRP A 230 2.09 -3.68 12.46
C TRP A 230 3.40 -4.01 11.78
N SER A 231 4.05 -5.12 12.17
CA SER A 231 5.31 -5.57 11.58
C SER A 231 5.50 -7.08 11.73
N GLN A 232 6.25 -7.68 10.80
CA GLN A 232 6.62 -9.10 10.84
C GLN A 232 8.11 -9.29 10.55
N TYR A 233 8.73 -10.23 11.25
CA TYR A 233 10.13 -10.60 11.09
C TYR A 233 10.27 -12.12 11.03
N VAL A 234 11.16 -12.59 10.17
CA VAL A 234 11.61 -13.98 10.23
C VAL A 234 12.97 -14.00 10.93
N LEU A 235 13.03 -14.74 12.03
CA LEU A 235 14.17 -14.87 12.92
C LEU A 235 14.83 -16.23 12.69
N PHE A 236 16.17 -16.26 12.67
CA PHE A 236 16.95 -17.47 12.63
C PHE A 236 17.90 -17.45 13.83
N PRO A 237 17.66 -18.26 14.87
CA PRO A 237 18.53 -18.35 16.05
C PRO A 237 19.84 -19.04 15.68
N PRO A 238 21.01 -18.40 15.85
CA PRO A 238 22.30 -19.01 15.48
C PRO A 238 22.83 -20.01 16.51
N GLN A 239 22.30 -19.98 17.72
CA GLN A 239 22.81 -20.79 18.87
C GLN A 239 21.63 -21.40 19.62
N SER A 240 21.88 -22.56 20.26
CA SER A 240 20.95 -23.20 21.20
C SER A 240 20.88 -22.46 22.53
N GLY A 241 19.80 -22.69 23.25
CA GLY A 241 19.52 -22.09 24.56
C GLY A 241 18.21 -21.30 24.56
N GLN A 242 17.97 -20.60 25.66
CA GLN A 242 16.81 -19.68 25.75
C GLN A 242 17.21 -18.31 25.21
N LEU A 243 16.55 -17.92 24.14
CA LEU A 243 16.74 -16.60 23.53
C LEU A 243 15.54 -15.71 23.84
N GLU A 244 15.80 -14.48 24.27
CA GLU A 244 14.79 -13.50 24.62
C GLU A 244 14.54 -12.53 23.47
N ILE A 245 13.26 -12.34 23.12
CA ILE A 245 12.80 -11.23 22.29
C ILE A 245 12.39 -10.11 23.25
N PRO A 246 13.05 -8.95 23.20
CA PRO A 246 12.80 -7.87 24.14
C PRO A 246 11.41 -7.26 23.96
N SER A 247 10.91 -6.63 25.03
CA SER A 247 9.71 -5.78 24.96
C SER A 247 9.97 -4.60 24.04
N ILE A 248 8.97 -4.27 23.21
CA ILE A 248 8.97 -3.03 22.43
C ILE A 248 7.96 -2.05 23.01
N SER A 249 8.25 -0.77 22.85
CA SER A 249 7.35 0.33 23.15
C SER A 249 7.03 1.08 21.87
N ILE A 250 5.75 1.27 21.60
CA ILE A 250 5.25 2.06 20.47
C ILE A 250 4.22 3.07 20.97
N GLU A 251 4.07 4.17 20.27
CA GLU A 251 3.12 5.23 20.55
C GLU A 251 1.97 5.19 19.55
N GLY A 252 0.74 5.07 20.05
CA GLY A 252 -0.48 5.19 19.27
C GLY A 252 -1.09 6.58 19.41
N THR A 253 -1.46 7.19 18.29
CA THR A 253 -2.24 8.44 18.25
C THR A 253 -3.69 8.10 18.01
N ILE A 254 -4.56 8.51 18.91
CA ILE A 254 -5.99 8.18 18.92
C ILE A 254 -6.77 9.47 18.73
N ALA A 255 -7.68 9.51 17.75
CA ALA A 255 -8.62 10.59 17.59
C ALA A 255 -9.81 10.36 18.53
N GLN A 256 -9.84 11.05 19.65
CA GLN A 256 -10.91 10.99 20.62
C GLN A 256 -11.92 12.12 20.37
N ARG A 257 -13.18 11.76 20.26
CA ARG A 257 -14.27 12.75 20.18
C ARG A 257 -14.54 13.30 21.56
N VAL A 258 -14.38 14.61 21.72
CA VAL A 258 -14.68 15.32 22.96
C VAL A 258 -15.86 16.27 22.72
N GLN A 259 -16.66 16.47 23.75
CA GLN A 259 -17.73 17.49 23.71
C GLN A 259 -17.03 18.85 23.76
N SER A 260 -17.25 19.66 22.76
CA SER A 260 -16.77 21.02 22.74
C SER A 260 -17.87 21.95 23.27
N TYR A 261 -17.50 22.82 24.18
CA TYR A 261 -18.37 23.91 24.66
C TYR A 261 -18.22 25.15 23.79
N ASP A 262 -17.40 25.11 22.75
CA ASP A 262 -17.26 26.18 21.78
C ASP A 262 -18.58 26.28 20.99
N PRO A 263 -19.22 27.45 20.95
CA PRO A 263 -20.43 27.67 20.15
C PRO A 263 -20.23 27.34 18.67
N PHE A 264 -19.01 27.43 18.18
CA PHE A 264 -18.64 27.13 16.82
C PHE A 264 -18.62 25.62 16.52
N ASP A 265 -18.03 24.83 17.41
CA ASP A 265 -18.08 23.37 17.32
C ASP A 265 -19.49 22.83 17.47
N ALA A 266 -20.30 23.49 18.34
CA ALA A 266 -21.73 23.20 18.46
C ALA A 266 -22.46 23.41 17.13
N PHE A 267 -22.05 24.43 16.39
CA PHE A 267 -22.69 24.83 15.13
C PHE A 267 -22.25 24.01 13.93
N PHE A 268 -20.92 23.77 13.76
CA PHE A 268 -20.37 23.13 12.56
C PHE A 268 -20.13 21.63 12.70
N ASN A 269 -19.85 21.14 13.89
CA ASN A 269 -19.45 19.75 14.17
C ASN A 269 -20.43 19.00 15.08
N GLY A 270 -21.66 19.53 15.27
CA GLY A 270 -22.67 18.93 16.15
C GLY A 270 -22.24 18.90 17.63
N GLY A 271 -21.48 19.91 18.08
CA GLY A 271 -21.05 20.05 19.48
C GLY A 271 -19.89 19.13 19.87
N SER A 272 -19.14 18.63 18.92
CA SER A 272 -18.00 17.77 19.22
C SER A 272 -16.77 18.13 18.42
N SER A 273 -15.62 18.06 19.04
CA SER A 273 -14.29 18.22 18.45
C SER A 273 -13.51 16.93 18.54
N TYR A 274 -12.45 16.78 17.75
CA TYR A 274 -11.53 15.65 17.83
C TYR A 274 -10.21 16.12 18.42
N VAL A 275 -9.79 15.45 19.50
CA VAL A 275 -8.49 15.67 20.13
C VAL A 275 -7.62 14.45 19.91
N ASN A 276 -6.38 14.68 19.52
CA ASN A 276 -5.40 13.61 19.40
C ASN A 276 -4.82 13.30 20.78
N VAL A 277 -5.06 12.08 21.24
CA VAL A 277 -4.49 11.55 22.48
C VAL A 277 -3.37 10.58 22.13
N HIS A 278 -2.22 10.76 22.76
CA HIS A 278 -1.06 9.87 22.59
C HIS A 278 -1.05 8.83 23.70
N LYS A 279 -0.88 7.57 23.34
CA LYS A 279 -0.79 6.46 24.29
C LYS A 279 0.39 5.56 23.96
N GLU A 280 1.27 5.39 24.94
CA GLU A 280 2.35 4.42 24.86
C GLU A 280 1.81 3.02 25.20
N ILE A 281 2.11 2.05 24.34
CA ILE A 281 1.77 0.63 24.50
C ILE A 281 3.02 -0.21 24.39
N ARG A 282 3.09 -1.27 25.18
CA ARG A 282 4.29 -2.14 25.28
C ARG A 282 3.93 -3.61 25.12
N THR A 283 4.83 -4.37 24.48
CA THR A 283 4.70 -5.83 24.47
C THR A 283 5.39 -6.44 25.70
N PRO A 284 4.93 -7.59 26.19
CA PRO A 284 5.74 -8.41 27.09
C PRO A 284 6.97 -8.94 26.35
N LYS A 285 7.98 -9.33 27.10
CA LYS A 285 9.11 -10.10 26.60
C LYS A 285 8.65 -11.50 26.19
N LEU A 286 9.23 -12.05 25.13
CA LEU A 286 8.98 -13.42 24.71
C LEU A 286 10.27 -14.23 24.78
N THR A 287 10.14 -15.50 25.14
CA THR A 287 11.26 -16.44 25.16
C THR A 287 11.05 -17.54 24.13
N ILE A 288 12.10 -17.88 23.42
CA ILE A 288 12.15 -18.99 22.47
C ILE A 288 13.19 -20.00 23.00
N ASP A 289 12.78 -21.26 23.08
CA ASP A 289 13.66 -22.38 23.44
C ASP A 289 14.28 -22.94 22.16
N VAL A 290 15.58 -22.79 22.02
CA VAL A 290 16.32 -23.25 20.83
C VAL A 290 17.09 -24.50 21.19
N SER A 291 16.72 -25.61 20.57
CA SER A 291 17.42 -26.89 20.70
C SER A 291 18.63 -26.94 19.77
N PRO A 292 19.75 -27.54 20.19
CA PRO A 292 20.87 -27.79 19.30
C PRO A 292 20.45 -28.75 18.18
N LEU A 293 21.10 -28.64 17.04
CA LEU A 293 20.94 -29.66 15.98
C LEU A 293 21.46 -31.02 16.50
N PRO A 294 20.77 -32.14 16.20
CA PRO A 294 21.17 -33.48 16.64
C PRO A 294 22.63 -33.79 16.32
N ALA A 295 23.21 -34.63 17.16
CA ALA A 295 24.57 -35.17 16.94
C ALA A 295 24.61 -36.00 15.62
N GLY A 296 25.80 -36.20 15.07
CA GLY A 296 25.98 -36.96 13.83
C GLY A 296 25.75 -36.14 12.56
N LYS A 297 26.12 -34.87 12.57
CA LYS A 297 26.11 -34.03 11.34
C LYS A 297 26.93 -34.70 10.24
N PRO A 298 26.34 -34.97 9.05
CA PRO A 298 27.08 -35.51 7.91
C PRO A 298 28.22 -34.59 7.47
N ALA A 299 29.26 -35.13 6.87
CA ALA A 299 30.40 -34.35 6.36
C ALA A 299 29.94 -33.29 5.31
N ALA A 300 28.95 -33.64 4.50
CA ALA A 300 28.36 -32.75 3.51
C ALA A 300 27.29 -31.79 4.07
N PHE A 301 27.25 -31.53 5.38
CA PHE A 301 26.34 -30.57 5.99
C PHE A 301 26.84 -29.14 5.81
N TYR A 302 26.21 -28.40 4.92
CA TYR A 302 26.56 -27.00 4.60
C TYR A 302 25.70 -25.97 5.34
N GLY A 303 25.10 -26.34 6.47
CA GLY A 303 24.34 -25.43 7.33
C GLY A 303 22.88 -25.22 6.90
N GLY A 304 22.36 -26.03 6.01
CA GLY A 304 20.95 -25.96 5.59
C GLY A 304 20.01 -26.48 6.67
N VAL A 305 19.04 -25.67 7.12
CA VAL A 305 17.95 -26.04 8.04
C VAL A 305 16.63 -25.65 7.41
N GLY A 306 15.78 -26.64 7.12
CA GLY A 306 14.54 -26.43 6.40
C GLY A 306 14.14 -27.62 5.53
N SER A 307 13.57 -27.37 4.39
CA SER A 307 13.20 -28.39 3.39
C SER A 307 13.77 -28.00 2.05
N PHE A 308 14.68 -28.81 1.52
CA PHE A 308 15.45 -28.48 0.32
C PHE A 308 15.43 -29.62 -0.70
N ASN A 309 15.65 -29.26 -1.93
CA ASN A 309 15.97 -30.14 -3.05
C ASN A 309 17.21 -29.62 -3.76
N MET A 310 17.95 -30.50 -4.44
CA MET A 310 19.12 -30.14 -5.22
C MET A 310 19.05 -30.77 -6.60
N THR A 311 19.35 -29.98 -7.63
CA THR A 311 19.51 -30.44 -8.99
C THR A 311 20.84 -29.94 -9.55
N SER A 312 21.40 -30.67 -10.49
CA SER A 312 22.61 -30.24 -11.18
C SER A 312 22.45 -30.38 -12.68
N SER A 313 23.23 -29.60 -13.41
CA SER A 313 23.36 -29.71 -14.86
C SER A 313 24.78 -29.30 -15.29
N ILE A 314 25.26 -29.87 -16.36
CA ILE A 314 26.56 -29.53 -16.96
C ILE A 314 26.32 -28.93 -18.35
N SER A 315 27.16 -27.97 -18.74
CA SER A 315 27.02 -27.27 -20.04
C SER A 315 27.20 -28.18 -21.22
N THR A 316 28.19 -29.06 -21.15
CA THR A 316 28.50 -30.06 -22.20
C THR A 316 29.31 -31.22 -21.60
N THR A 317 29.23 -32.38 -22.22
CA THR A 317 30.04 -33.57 -21.88
C THR A 317 31.18 -33.82 -22.89
N GLU A 318 31.13 -33.18 -24.06
CA GLU A 318 32.14 -33.25 -25.11
C GLU A 318 32.85 -31.90 -25.18
N LEU A 319 34.16 -31.88 -24.96
CA LEU A 319 34.99 -30.68 -24.86
C LEU A 319 36.29 -30.86 -25.65
N LYS A 320 36.95 -29.74 -25.93
CA LYS A 320 38.36 -29.72 -26.37
C LYS A 320 39.23 -29.23 -25.22
N GLU A 321 40.53 -29.53 -25.31
CA GLU A 321 41.52 -28.93 -24.40
C GLU A 321 41.38 -27.41 -24.37
N ASN A 322 41.43 -26.83 -23.16
CA ASN A 322 41.26 -25.41 -22.87
C ASN A 322 39.84 -24.84 -23.17
N GLU A 323 38.84 -25.69 -23.39
CA GLU A 323 37.45 -25.27 -23.50
C GLU A 323 36.77 -25.32 -22.11
N ALA A 324 36.07 -24.25 -21.74
CA ALA A 324 35.44 -24.13 -20.43
C ALA A 324 34.19 -24.99 -20.30
N VAL A 325 34.05 -25.67 -19.18
CA VAL A 325 32.83 -26.37 -18.78
C VAL A 325 32.24 -25.71 -17.52
N THR A 326 30.92 -25.59 -17.48
CA THR A 326 30.20 -25.07 -16.33
C THR A 326 29.33 -26.15 -15.70
N LEU A 327 29.61 -26.47 -14.43
CA LEU A 327 28.71 -27.28 -13.60
C LEU A 327 27.81 -26.33 -12.82
N LYS A 328 26.50 -26.45 -13.02
CA LYS A 328 25.51 -25.66 -12.35
C LYS A 328 24.79 -26.51 -11.29
N LEU A 329 24.86 -26.09 -10.02
CA LEU A 329 24.07 -26.64 -8.93
C LEU A 329 22.93 -25.67 -8.59
N VAL A 330 21.72 -26.20 -8.39
CA VAL A 330 20.57 -25.44 -7.96
C VAL A 330 20.01 -26.05 -6.68
N ILE A 331 20.17 -25.37 -5.56
CA ILE A 331 19.54 -25.73 -4.30
C ILE A 331 18.24 -24.93 -4.21
N SER A 332 17.11 -25.62 -4.21
CA SER A 332 15.76 -25.04 -4.13
C SER A 332 15.07 -25.46 -2.84
N GLY A 333 14.21 -24.60 -2.28
CA GLY A 333 13.48 -24.97 -1.09
C GLY A 333 13.07 -23.80 -0.21
N THR A 334 12.80 -24.11 1.07
CA THR A 334 12.38 -23.13 2.07
C THR A 334 13.09 -23.41 3.39
N GLY A 335 13.69 -22.37 3.97
CA GLY A 335 14.43 -22.43 5.21
C GLY A 335 15.44 -21.29 5.32
N ASN A 336 16.61 -21.59 5.91
CA ASN A 336 17.70 -20.63 6.08
C ASN A 336 18.59 -20.46 4.83
N MET A 337 17.99 -20.39 3.65
CA MET A 337 18.67 -20.39 2.32
C MET A 337 19.91 -19.48 2.23
N LYS A 338 19.87 -18.31 2.90
CA LYS A 338 20.96 -17.34 2.86
C LYS A 338 22.18 -17.79 3.66
N LEU A 339 21.97 -18.63 4.67
CA LEU A 339 23.00 -19.14 5.56
C LEU A 339 23.66 -20.43 5.06
N ILE A 340 23.11 -21.06 4.00
CA ILE A 340 23.70 -22.25 3.38
C ILE A 340 25.04 -21.88 2.74
N LYS A 341 26.10 -22.55 3.17
CA LYS A 341 27.42 -22.44 2.56
C LYS A 341 27.43 -23.09 1.17
N THR A 342 28.33 -22.66 0.32
CA THR A 342 28.52 -23.23 -1.03
C THR A 342 29.11 -24.64 -0.90
N PRO A 343 28.46 -25.69 -1.46
CA PRO A 343 29.02 -27.03 -1.49
C PRO A 343 30.36 -27.06 -2.24
N GLU A 344 31.28 -27.88 -1.78
CA GLU A 344 32.54 -28.07 -2.44
C GLU A 344 32.40 -29.13 -3.55
N VAL A 345 32.91 -28.81 -4.74
CA VAL A 345 32.91 -29.72 -5.88
C VAL A 345 34.35 -30.13 -6.15
N LYS A 346 34.60 -31.44 -6.21
CA LYS A 346 35.91 -31.99 -6.51
C LYS A 346 36.06 -32.19 -8.03
N PHE A 347 36.80 -31.33 -8.66
CA PHE A 347 37.18 -31.50 -10.05
C PHE A 347 38.47 -32.36 -10.16
N PRO A 348 38.67 -33.07 -11.30
CA PRO A 348 39.94 -33.76 -11.55
C PRO A 348 41.13 -32.79 -11.51
N ALA A 349 42.32 -33.30 -11.14
CA ALA A 349 43.53 -32.48 -10.94
C ALA A 349 43.97 -31.70 -12.20
N ASP A 350 43.65 -32.21 -13.39
CA ASP A 350 43.98 -31.59 -14.68
C ASP A 350 43.05 -30.43 -15.07
N PHE A 351 42.12 -30.07 -14.18
CA PHE A 351 41.22 -28.96 -14.42
C PHE A 351 41.67 -27.71 -13.64
N GLU A 352 41.71 -26.60 -14.34
CA GLU A 352 41.79 -25.29 -13.68
C GLU A 352 40.39 -24.85 -13.26
N VAL A 353 40.18 -24.71 -11.93
CA VAL A 353 38.88 -24.44 -11.36
C VAL A 353 38.84 -23.01 -10.84
N TYR A 354 37.78 -22.28 -11.15
CA TYR A 354 37.53 -20.91 -10.72
C TYR A 354 36.54 -20.85 -9.57
N ASP A 355 36.60 -19.75 -8.80
CA ASP A 355 35.65 -19.52 -7.71
C ASP A 355 34.21 -19.56 -8.21
N PRO A 356 33.30 -20.26 -7.51
CA PRO A 356 31.94 -20.42 -7.98
C PRO A 356 31.17 -19.10 -7.95
N LYS A 357 30.40 -18.84 -9.00
CA LYS A 357 29.45 -17.74 -9.04
C LYS A 357 28.15 -18.17 -8.35
N VAL A 358 27.71 -17.37 -7.36
CA VAL A 358 26.49 -17.65 -6.60
C VAL A 358 25.42 -16.58 -6.91
N ASP A 359 24.26 -17.03 -7.40
CA ASP A 359 23.07 -16.20 -7.61
C ASP A 359 21.94 -16.67 -6.69
N ASN A 360 21.40 -15.74 -5.89
CA ASN A 360 20.39 -16.00 -4.89
C ASN A 360 19.06 -15.37 -5.30
N LYS A 361 18.04 -16.20 -5.57
CA LYS A 361 16.68 -15.78 -5.91
C LYS A 361 15.72 -16.23 -4.82
N PHE A 362 15.59 -15.42 -3.78
CA PHE A 362 14.78 -15.75 -2.59
C PHE A 362 13.61 -14.79 -2.41
N THR A 363 12.50 -15.35 -1.95
CA THR A 363 11.34 -14.62 -1.44
C THR A 363 11.16 -14.99 0.03
N LEU A 364 10.95 -14.01 0.89
CA LEU A 364 10.72 -14.24 2.30
C LEU A 364 9.28 -14.74 2.53
N LYS A 365 9.15 -15.82 3.28
CA LYS A 365 7.87 -16.42 3.70
C LYS A 365 7.92 -16.74 5.19
N ALA A 366 6.77 -17.02 5.78
CA ALA A 366 6.66 -17.38 7.21
C ALA A 366 7.56 -18.56 7.64
N GLY A 367 7.86 -19.50 6.74
CA GLY A 367 8.75 -20.64 6.98
C GLY A 367 10.22 -20.37 6.67
N GLY A 368 10.62 -19.14 6.39
CA GLY A 368 11.97 -18.74 6.01
C GLY A 368 12.07 -18.22 4.58
N LEU A 369 13.29 -18.17 4.06
CA LEU A 369 13.54 -17.80 2.68
C LEU A 369 13.19 -18.97 1.76
N SER A 370 12.36 -18.71 0.76
CA SER A 370 11.92 -19.68 -0.25
C SER A 370 12.42 -19.28 -1.62
N GLY A 371 12.96 -20.20 -2.37
CA GLY A 371 13.48 -19.93 -3.72
C GLY A 371 14.65 -20.81 -4.11
N ASN A 372 15.57 -20.25 -4.90
CA ASN A 372 16.69 -20.97 -5.49
C ASN A 372 18.02 -20.28 -5.17
N LYS A 373 19.01 -21.08 -4.76
CA LYS A 373 20.43 -20.72 -4.73
C LYS A 373 21.10 -21.40 -5.90
N VAL A 374 21.49 -20.63 -6.89
CA VAL A 374 22.15 -21.12 -8.10
C VAL A 374 23.65 -20.92 -7.93
N ILE A 375 24.42 -21.99 -8.11
CA ILE A 375 25.87 -22.00 -7.95
C ILE A 375 26.47 -22.54 -9.25
N GLU A 376 27.29 -21.74 -9.92
CA GLU A 376 27.93 -22.08 -11.18
C GLU A 376 29.44 -22.21 -10.96
N TYR A 377 29.97 -23.42 -11.19
CA TYR A 377 31.38 -23.74 -11.10
C TYR A 377 31.94 -23.79 -12.52
N LEU A 378 32.92 -22.94 -12.79
CA LEU A 378 33.63 -22.90 -14.04
C LEU A 378 34.93 -23.69 -13.92
N ALA A 379 35.18 -24.63 -14.83
CA ALA A 379 36.40 -25.41 -14.86
C ALA A 379 36.88 -25.57 -16.29
N ILE A 380 38.22 -25.59 -16.48
CA ILE A 380 38.89 -25.69 -17.81
C ILE A 380 39.84 -26.87 -17.78
N PRO A 381 39.60 -27.95 -18.58
CA PRO A 381 40.53 -29.07 -18.72
C PRO A 381 41.79 -28.64 -19.46
N ARG A 382 42.94 -28.99 -18.95
CA ARG A 382 44.24 -28.64 -19.56
C ARG A 382 44.81 -29.72 -20.47
N HIS A 383 44.32 -30.95 -20.34
CA HIS A 383 44.77 -32.09 -21.14
C HIS A 383 43.59 -32.89 -21.67
N GLY A 384 43.77 -33.51 -22.85
CA GLY A 384 42.79 -34.43 -23.44
C GLY A 384 42.71 -35.74 -22.67
N GLY A 385 41.49 -36.26 -22.51
CA GLY A 385 41.26 -37.50 -21.78
C GLY A 385 39.79 -37.69 -21.41
N LYS A 386 39.52 -38.81 -20.76
CA LYS A 386 38.21 -39.07 -20.17
C LYS A 386 38.25 -38.76 -18.66
N TYR A 387 37.46 -37.85 -18.23
CA TYR A 387 37.42 -37.36 -16.83
C TYR A 387 36.05 -37.57 -16.24
N THR A 388 35.99 -37.80 -14.95
CA THR A 388 34.71 -37.91 -14.20
C THR A 388 34.68 -36.86 -13.09
N ILE A 389 33.65 -36.04 -13.13
CA ILE A 389 33.30 -35.17 -11.99
C ILE A 389 32.42 -36.02 -11.08
N PRO A 390 32.84 -36.30 -9.83
CA PRO A 390 32.08 -37.15 -8.92
C PRO A 390 30.76 -36.49 -8.51
N SER A 391 29.85 -37.30 -8.00
CA SER A 391 28.60 -36.82 -7.40
C SER A 391 28.87 -35.82 -6.28
N VAL A 392 28.07 -34.76 -6.26
CA VAL A 392 28.12 -33.74 -5.18
C VAL A 392 27.04 -34.04 -4.17
N GLU A 393 27.45 -34.12 -2.91
CA GLU A 393 26.51 -34.34 -1.80
C GLU A 393 26.18 -33.01 -1.13
N PHE A 394 24.90 -32.86 -0.78
CA PHE A 394 24.39 -31.75 0.03
C PHE A 394 23.50 -32.31 1.14
N SER A 395 23.97 -32.23 2.38
CA SER A 395 23.19 -32.62 3.56
C SER A 395 22.59 -31.41 4.25
N TYR A 396 21.36 -31.56 4.69
CA TYR A 396 20.63 -30.54 5.42
C TYR A 396 19.82 -31.17 6.56
N PHE A 397 19.43 -30.36 7.53
CA PHE A 397 18.53 -30.78 8.60
C PHE A 397 17.09 -30.50 8.20
N ASP A 398 16.30 -31.58 8.06
CA ASP A 398 14.88 -31.45 7.79
C ASP A 398 14.10 -31.34 9.11
N VAL A 399 13.60 -30.13 9.36
CA VAL A 399 12.85 -29.78 10.58
C VAL A 399 11.60 -30.65 10.77
N LYS A 400 10.96 -31.09 9.67
CA LYS A 400 9.72 -31.90 9.74
C LYS A 400 9.98 -33.32 10.23
N SER A 401 11.05 -33.94 9.75
CA SER A 401 11.44 -35.28 10.18
C SER A 401 12.35 -35.30 11.40
N GLY A 402 12.93 -34.16 11.79
CA GLY A 402 13.90 -34.07 12.88
C GLY A 402 15.23 -34.79 12.57
N ALA A 403 15.58 -34.97 11.31
CA ALA A 403 16.72 -35.77 10.87
C ALA A 403 17.50 -35.08 9.73
N TYR A 404 18.76 -35.48 9.61
CA TYR A 404 19.57 -35.06 8.44
C TYR A 404 19.14 -35.83 7.21
N LYS A 405 19.03 -35.13 6.08
CA LYS A 405 18.80 -35.69 4.75
C LYS A 405 19.96 -35.29 3.84
N THR A 406 20.43 -36.26 3.04
CA THR A 406 21.48 -36.04 2.04
C THR A 406 20.89 -36.15 0.66
N LEU A 407 21.15 -35.14 -0.16
CA LEU A 407 20.82 -35.08 -1.58
C LEU A 407 22.12 -35.27 -2.36
N THR A 408 22.05 -36.03 -3.44
CA THR A 408 23.23 -36.37 -4.25
C THR A 408 22.92 -36.05 -5.70
N THR A 409 23.87 -35.44 -6.41
CA THR A 409 23.78 -35.22 -7.84
C THR A 409 24.26 -36.47 -8.59
N PRO A 410 23.91 -36.65 -9.86
CA PRO A 410 24.60 -37.62 -10.72
C PRO A 410 26.08 -37.23 -10.86
N GLU A 411 26.90 -38.22 -11.19
CA GLU A 411 28.28 -38.02 -11.68
C GLU A 411 28.26 -37.62 -13.15
N TYR A 412 29.26 -36.85 -13.59
CA TYR A 412 29.37 -36.41 -14.96
C TYR A 412 30.68 -36.89 -15.58
N THR A 413 30.58 -37.67 -16.66
CA THR A 413 31.75 -38.08 -17.45
C THR A 413 31.95 -37.11 -18.60
N LEU A 414 33.15 -36.57 -18.71
CA LEU A 414 33.56 -35.61 -19.73
C LEU A 414 34.58 -36.27 -20.67
N ASN A 415 34.37 -36.14 -21.98
CA ASN A 415 35.31 -36.55 -23.01
C ASN A 415 36.02 -35.30 -23.56
N VAL A 416 37.28 -35.15 -23.24
CA VAL A 416 38.08 -34.01 -23.68
C VAL A 416 38.95 -34.46 -24.86
N ALA A 417 38.62 -33.99 -26.06
CA ALA A 417 39.42 -34.24 -27.25
C ALA A 417 40.75 -33.47 -27.17
N LYS A 418 41.83 -34.11 -27.60
CA LYS A 418 43.13 -33.43 -27.77
C LYS A 418 42.97 -32.30 -28.75
N GLY A 419 43.43 -31.11 -28.40
CA GLY A 419 43.51 -29.99 -29.31
C GLY A 419 44.40 -30.35 -30.48
N SER A 420 43.98 -30.07 -31.71
CA SER A 420 44.87 -30.19 -32.87
C SER A 420 45.99 -29.15 -32.71
N GLY A 421 47.09 -29.59 -32.14
CA GLY A 421 48.23 -28.74 -31.82
C GLY A 421 48.82 -28.11 -33.08
N VAL A 422 48.53 -26.85 -33.28
CA VAL A 422 49.44 -25.95 -33.96
C VAL A 422 50.31 -25.37 -32.87
N SER A 423 51.51 -25.94 -32.71
CA SER A 423 52.58 -25.38 -31.89
C SER A 423 52.99 -24.03 -32.48
N SER A 424 52.29 -22.99 -32.14
CA SER A 424 52.84 -21.64 -32.23
C SER A 424 53.47 -21.32 -30.88
N SER A 425 54.78 -21.46 -30.83
CA SER A 425 55.63 -20.92 -29.79
C SER A 425 55.58 -19.39 -29.83
N ALA A 426 54.55 -18.84 -29.20
CA ALA A 426 54.51 -17.46 -28.80
C ALA A 426 54.52 -17.43 -27.25
N PRO A 427 55.32 -16.55 -26.62
CA PRO A 427 55.39 -16.51 -25.17
C PRO A 427 53.98 -16.13 -24.63
N VAL A 428 53.43 -17.06 -23.89
CA VAL A 428 52.15 -16.84 -23.17
C VAL A 428 52.40 -15.77 -22.12
N GLY A 429 52.02 -14.54 -22.45
CA GLY A 429 51.88 -13.51 -21.43
C GLY A 429 50.85 -13.98 -20.40
N TYR A 430 51.22 -13.95 -19.16
CA TYR A 430 50.34 -14.24 -18.04
C TYR A 430 49.12 -13.32 -18.14
N VAL A 431 47.99 -13.88 -18.57
CA VAL A 431 46.69 -13.20 -18.45
C VAL A 431 46.28 -13.28 -16.98
N SER A 432 46.22 -12.15 -16.31
CA SER A 432 45.89 -12.09 -14.89
C SER A 432 44.47 -12.57 -14.65
N LYS A 433 44.22 -13.09 -13.44
CA LYS A 433 42.88 -13.52 -12.97
C LYS A 433 41.79 -12.42 -13.14
N GLU A 434 42.21 -11.15 -13.18
CA GLU A 434 41.38 -9.97 -13.42
C GLU A 434 41.00 -9.78 -14.91
N GLU A 435 41.91 -10.08 -15.84
CA GLU A 435 41.62 -9.96 -17.27
C GLU A 435 40.65 -11.04 -17.77
N LEU A 436 40.63 -12.22 -17.14
CA LEU A 436 39.64 -13.28 -17.42
C LEU A 436 38.24 -12.93 -16.86
N ARG A 437 38.15 -12.14 -15.79
CA ARG A 437 36.89 -11.58 -15.30
C ARG A 437 36.27 -10.59 -16.29
N LEU A 438 37.10 -9.82 -16.98
CA LEU A 438 36.67 -8.86 -18.00
C LEU A 438 36.25 -9.58 -19.31
N LEU A 439 36.94 -10.65 -19.71
CA LEU A 439 36.57 -11.45 -20.91
C LEU A 439 35.21 -12.15 -20.76
N GLY A 440 34.83 -12.57 -19.56
CA GLY A 440 33.53 -13.23 -19.31
C GLY A 440 32.31 -12.30 -19.36
N GLN A 441 32.52 -10.98 -19.34
CA GLN A 441 31.45 -9.99 -19.38
C GLN A 441 31.27 -9.32 -20.75
N ASP A 442 32.26 -9.37 -21.66
CA ASP A 442 32.29 -8.44 -22.80
C ASP A 442 32.08 -9.08 -24.19
N ILE A 443 32.01 -10.41 -24.35
CA ILE A 443 31.79 -11.02 -25.65
C ILE A 443 30.52 -11.84 -25.67
N ARG A 444 29.36 -11.16 -25.81
CA ARG A 444 28.08 -11.86 -25.97
C ARG A 444 27.70 -12.22 -27.40
N TYR A 445 28.21 -11.54 -28.43
CA TYR A 445 27.90 -11.87 -29.82
C TYR A 445 29.04 -11.42 -30.78
N ILE A 446 29.63 -12.35 -31.51
CA ILE A 446 30.31 -12.05 -32.75
C ILE A 446 29.23 -11.93 -33.82
N HIS A 447 29.00 -10.73 -34.32
CA HIS A 447 28.13 -10.50 -35.46
C HIS A 447 28.75 -11.11 -36.71
N LEU A 448 28.19 -12.19 -37.26
CA LEU A 448 28.56 -12.83 -38.50
C LEU A 448 27.95 -12.17 -39.75
N GLY A 449 27.37 -10.96 -39.63
CA GLY A 449 26.83 -10.20 -40.74
C GLY A 449 27.81 -9.18 -41.30
N GLU A 450 27.64 -8.80 -42.58
CA GLU A 450 28.45 -7.78 -43.25
C GLU A 450 28.53 -6.50 -42.41
N ALA A 451 29.73 -6.18 -41.93
CA ALA A 451 29.98 -4.98 -41.16
C ALA A 451 29.82 -3.75 -42.06
N LYS A 452 28.84 -2.92 -41.80
CA LYS A 452 28.71 -1.59 -42.42
C LYS A 452 29.76 -0.66 -41.86
N TYR A 453 30.90 -0.57 -42.51
CA TYR A 453 31.96 0.36 -42.15
C TYR A 453 31.50 1.80 -42.44
N GLN A 454 31.53 2.66 -41.43
CA GLN A 454 31.41 4.11 -41.67
C GLN A 454 32.77 4.68 -42.05
N PRO A 455 32.85 5.59 -43.03
CA PRO A 455 34.12 6.18 -43.43
C PRO A 455 34.75 6.96 -42.27
N LYS A 456 36.06 6.73 -42.06
CA LYS A 456 36.89 7.37 -41.05
C LYS A 456 36.80 8.89 -41.19
N GLY A 457 36.17 9.60 -40.21
CA GLY A 457 36.05 11.05 -40.25
C GLY A 457 34.64 11.61 -40.02
N LYS A 458 33.58 10.77 -40.01
CA LYS A 458 32.22 11.20 -39.64
C LYS A 458 31.89 10.72 -38.21
N TYR A 459 32.49 11.36 -37.25
CA TYR A 459 32.12 11.14 -35.85
C TYR A 459 30.88 11.97 -35.51
N PHE A 460 29.93 11.35 -34.81
CA PHE A 460 28.77 12.07 -34.22
C PHE A 460 29.22 13.09 -33.20
N TYR A 461 30.37 12.84 -32.55
CA TYR A 461 31.00 13.73 -31.57
C TYR A 461 31.41 15.06 -32.21
N GLY A 462 30.93 16.19 -31.62
CA GLY A 462 31.22 17.54 -32.10
C GLY A 462 30.32 18.07 -33.21
N THR A 463 29.36 17.27 -33.71
CA THR A 463 28.37 17.75 -34.70
C THR A 463 27.30 18.61 -34.02
N THR A 464 26.60 19.43 -34.81
CA THR A 464 25.46 20.22 -34.32
C THR A 464 24.39 19.34 -33.68
N ALA A 465 24.15 18.15 -34.22
CA ALA A 465 23.23 17.16 -33.67
C ALA A 465 23.68 16.65 -32.29
N TYR A 466 24.99 16.46 -32.07
CA TYR A 466 25.54 16.08 -30.78
C TYR A 466 25.23 17.13 -29.70
N TRP A 467 25.48 18.40 -29.98
CA TRP A 467 25.20 19.48 -29.03
C TRP A 467 23.70 19.69 -28.79
N LEU A 468 22.85 19.49 -29.81
CA LEU A 468 21.40 19.56 -29.66
C LEU A 468 20.86 18.50 -28.70
N TRP A 469 21.46 17.31 -28.65
CA TRP A 469 21.08 16.25 -27.71
C TRP A 469 21.30 16.62 -26.24
N TYR A 470 22.20 17.55 -25.93
CA TYR A 470 22.41 18.06 -24.59
C TYR A 470 21.60 19.36 -24.32
N ILE A 471 21.52 20.21 -25.30
CA ILE A 471 20.84 21.51 -25.15
C ILE A 471 19.33 21.34 -24.99
N ILE A 472 18.70 20.45 -25.77
CA ILE A 472 17.25 20.25 -25.73
C ILE A 472 16.79 19.71 -24.35
N PRO A 473 17.38 18.63 -23.78
CA PRO A 473 17.00 18.16 -22.46
C PRO A 473 17.30 19.19 -21.36
N PHE A 474 18.42 19.93 -21.49
CA PHE A 474 18.75 20.97 -20.53
C PHE A 474 17.73 22.11 -20.53
N MET A 475 17.32 22.59 -21.71
CA MET A 475 16.28 23.61 -21.85
C MET A 475 14.94 23.11 -21.32
N ALA A 476 14.58 21.88 -21.61
CA ALA A 476 13.36 21.25 -21.07
C ALA A 476 13.41 21.18 -19.54
N PHE A 477 14.55 20.80 -18.96
CA PHE A 477 14.73 20.79 -17.51
C PHE A 477 14.57 22.18 -16.88
N VAL A 478 15.18 23.22 -17.48
CA VAL A 478 15.05 24.60 -17.00
C VAL A 478 13.59 25.06 -17.01
N VAL A 479 12.85 24.76 -18.10
CA VAL A 479 11.42 25.07 -18.19
C VAL A 479 10.62 24.35 -17.09
N ILE A 480 10.88 23.06 -16.88
CA ILE A 480 10.21 22.29 -15.82
C ILE A 480 10.50 22.88 -14.44
N VAL A 481 11.76 23.25 -14.15
CA VAL A 481 12.14 23.86 -12.86
C VAL A 481 11.46 25.21 -12.64
N VAL A 482 11.38 26.04 -13.69
CA VAL A 482 10.70 27.35 -13.61
C VAL A 482 9.20 27.18 -13.36
N VAL A 483 8.55 26.27 -14.10
CA VAL A 483 7.12 25.96 -13.90
C VAL A 483 6.87 25.39 -12.51
N TYR A 484 7.71 24.43 -12.08
CA TYR A 484 7.61 23.83 -10.75
C TYR A 484 7.79 24.86 -9.63
N ARG A 485 8.81 25.73 -9.73
CA ARG A 485 9.02 26.82 -8.75
C ARG A 485 7.84 27.79 -8.71
N LYS A 486 7.30 28.16 -9.88
CA LYS A 486 6.11 29.02 -9.95
C LYS A 486 4.92 28.37 -9.27
N GLN A 487 4.67 27.09 -9.55
CA GLN A 487 3.57 26.32 -8.98
C GLN A 487 3.76 26.06 -7.47
N ALA A 488 5.00 25.81 -7.04
CA ALA A 488 5.33 25.67 -5.62
C ALA A 488 5.15 26.97 -4.85
N MET A 489 5.55 28.13 -5.42
CA MET A 489 5.30 29.44 -4.82
C MET A 489 3.81 29.81 -4.76
N GLU A 490 3.03 29.44 -5.79
CA GLU A 490 1.57 29.62 -5.77
C GLU A 490 0.89 28.71 -4.74
N ASN A 491 1.35 27.47 -4.58
CA ASN A 491 0.82 26.51 -3.60
C ASN A 491 1.27 26.80 -2.17
N ALA A 492 2.44 27.37 -1.96
CA ALA A 492 2.94 27.77 -0.63
C ALA A 492 2.10 28.91 0.00
N ASN A 493 1.35 29.66 -0.80
CA ASN A 493 0.48 30.72 -0.34
C ASN A 493 -0.97 30.21 -0.17
N VAL A 494 -1.16 29.24 0.73
CA VAL A 494 -2.48 28.65 1.07
C VAL A 494 -3.48 29.75 1.46
N ALA A 495 -3.04 30.79 2.15
CA ALA A 495 -3.83 31.96 2.49
C ALA A 495 -4.40 32.68 1.24
N LYS A 496 -3.56 32.95 0.23
CA LYS A 496 -4.01 33.58 -1.01
C LYS A 496 -4.97 32.73 -1.82
N LEU A 497 -4.81 31.40 -1.80
CA LEU A 497 -5.72 30.46 -2.47
C LEU A 497 -7.07 30.37 -1.75
N LYS A 498 -7.10 30.37 -0.42
CA LYS A 498 -8.33 30.45 0.37
C LYS A 498 -9.08 31.74 0.10
N THR A 499 -8.39 32.88 0.16
CA THR A 499 -8.98 34.20 -0.10
C THR A 499 -9.57 34.33 -1.50
N LYS A 500 -8.92 33.79 -2.56
CA LYS A 500 -9.47 33.77 -3.94
C LYS A 500 -10.70 32.86 -4.11
N LYS A 501 -10.81 31.82 -3.30
CA LYS A 501 -11.92 30.85 -3.37
C LYS A 501 -13.10 31.21 -2.47
N ALA A 502 -12.89 32.06 -1.45
CA ALA A 502 -13.89 32.40 -0.45
C ALA A 502 -15.21 32.87 -1.03
N SER A 503 -15.18 33.87 -1.92
CA SER A 503 -16.36 34.41 -2.59
C SER A 503 -17.13 33.32 -3.37
N LYS A 504 -16.41 32.47 -4.12
CA LYS A 504 -17.04 31.39 -4.92
C LYS A 504 -17.73 30.34 -4.05
N VAL A 505 -17.14 30.00 -2.90
CA VAL A 505 -17.72 29.03 -1.95
C VAL A 505 -18.94 29.63 -1.27
N ALA A 506 -18.86 30.90 -0.83
CA ALA A 506 -19.97 31.61 -0.23
C ALA A 506 -21.17 31.77 -1.18
N THR A 507 -20.93 32.18 -2.43
CA THR A 507 -22.00 32.28 -3.45
C THR A 507 -22.66 30.92 -3.71
N ARG A 508 -21.89 29.82 -3.66
CA ARG A 508 -22.47 28.48 -3.80
C ARG A 508 -23.39 28.12 -2.62
N ARG A 509 -23.02 28.49 -1.39
CA ARG A 509 -23.84 28.27 -0.18
C ARG A 509 -25.07 29.16 -0.19
N LEU A 510 -24.97 30.41 -0.64
CA LEU A 510 -26.12 31.29 -0.81
C LEU A 510 -27.14 30.75 -1.81
N LYS A 511 -26.68 30.03 -2.85
CA LYS A 511 -27.61 29.33 -3.77
C LYS A 511 -28.38 28.22 -3.05
N VAL A 512 -27.75 27.51 -2.10
CA VAL A 512 -28.43 26.50 -1.27
C VAL A 512 -29.41 27.18 -0.31
N ALA A 513 -29.03 28.29 0.31
CA ALA A 513 -29.93 29.09 1.14
C ALA A 513 -31.16 29.56 0.35
N LYS A 514 -30.96 30.01 -0.92
CA LYS A 514 -32.07 30.39 -1.82
C LYS A 514 -33.02 29.23 -2.13
N GLN A 515 -32.47 28.01 -2.22
CA GLN A 515 -33.27 26.80 -2.40
C GLN A 515 -34.10 26.51 -1.16
N LYS A 516 -33.51 26.60 0.04
CA LYS A 516 -34.20 26.44 1.34
C LYS A 516 -35.31 27.47 1.55
N MET A 517 -35.06 28.69 1.11
CA MET A 517 -36.08 29.74 1.08
C MET A 517 -37.30 29.35 0.25
N ARG A 518 -37.09 28.77 -0.96
CA ARG A 518 -38.17 28.28 -1.84
C ARG A 518 -38.92 27.08 -1.26
N GLU A 519 -38.24 26.25 -0.50
CA GLU A 519 -38.80 25.09 0.22
C GLU A 519 -39.56 25.50 1.50
N ASN A 520 -39.60 26.81 1.84
CA ASN A 520 -40.18 27.38 3.07
C ASN A 520 -39.56 26.84 4.37
N ASP A 521 -38.30 26.32 4.27
CA ASP A 521 -37.51 25.89 5.41
C ASP A 521 -36.72 27.06 5.99
N LYS A 522 -37.37 27.82 6.86
CA LYS A 522 -36.80 29.04 7.48
C LYS A 522 -35.54 28.72 8.29
N ALA A 523 -35.58 27.66 9.12
CA ALA A 523 -34.44 27.28 9.95
C ALA A 523 -33.23 26.88 9.12
N GLY A 524 -33.41 26.04 8.09
CA GLY A 524 -32.37 25.65 7.16
C GLY A 524 -31.84 26.83 6.34
N PHE A 525 -32.68 27.81 6.01
CA PHE A 525 -32.25 29.03 5.32
C PHE A 525 -31.26 29.82 6.16
N TYR A 526 -31.62 30.18 7.41
CA TYR A 526 -30.74 30.95 8.29
C TYR A 526 -29.44 30.21 8.61
N ASP A 527 -29.48 28.89 8.74
CA ASP A 527 -28.32 28.07 8.96
C ASP A 527 -27.32 28.13 7.77
N GLU A 528 -27.82 28.01 6.54
CA GLU A 528 -26.98 28.10 5.33
C GLU A 528 -26.46 29.52 5.07
N VAL A 529 -27.21 30.55 5.40
CA VAL A 529 -26.76 31.95 5.32
C VAL A 529 -25.64 32.23 6.32
N LEU A 530 -25.79 31.81 7.58
CA LEU A 530 -24.75 31.94 8.59
C LEU A 530 -23.46 31.20 8.19
N LYS A 531 -23.59 29.96 7.72
CA LYS A 531 -22.44 29.19 7.21
C LYS A 531 -21.74 29.86 6.01
N ALA A 532 -22.52 30.54 5.16
CA ALA A 532 -21.96 31.28 4.02
C ALA A 532 -21.15 32.50 4.50
N LEU A 533 -21.72 33.31 5.42
CA LEU A 533 -21.08 34.51 5.96
C LEU A 533 -19.82 34.18 6.78
N TRP A 534 -19.94 33.26 7.76
CA TRP A 534 -18.82 32.86 8.60
C TRP A 534 -17.71 32.20 7.80
N GLY A 535 -18.07 31.32 6.86
CA GLY A 535 -17.09 30.69 5.97
C GLY A 535 -16.38 31.69 5.07
N TYR A 536 -17.11 32.70 4.55
CA TYR A 536 -16.53 33.78 3.74
C TYR A 536 -15.54 34.62 4.56
N LEU A 537 -15.97 35.09 5.73
CA LEU A 537 -15.13 35.93 6.60
C LEU A 537 -13.89 35.18 7.08
N GLY A 538 -14.04 33.92 7.51
CA GLY A 538 -12.91 33.09 7.94
C GLY A 538 -11.88 32.88 6.84
N ASP A 539 -12.31 32.52 5.62
CA ASP A 539 -11.43 32.30 4.49
C ASP A 539 -10.81 33.62 3.97
N LYS A 540 -11.57 34.72 4.00
CA LYS A 540 -11.12 36.03 3.51
C LYS A 540 -10.12 36.71 4.45
N LEU A 541 -10.36 36.61 5.76
CA LEU A 541 -9.50 37.15 6.81
C LEU A 541 -8.37 36.17 7.20
N ASN A 542 -8.34 34.97 6.60
CA ASN A 542 -7.43 33.88 6.92
C ASN A 542 -7.40 33.55 8.42
N MET A 543 -8.58 33.53 9.03
CA MET A 543 -8.75 33.20 10.42
C MET A 543 -9.19 31.73 10.55
N PRO A 544 -8.62 30.96 11.47
CA PRO A 544 -9.12 29.63 11.77
C PRO A 544 -10.53 29.72 12.34
N VAL A 545 -11.34 28.71 12.05
CA VAL A 545 -12.75 28.63 12.45
C VAL A 545 -12.91 28.78 13.97
N SER A 546 -11.91 28.34 14.75
CA SER A 546 -11.88 28.41 16.21
C SER A 546 -11.74 29.84 16.78
N GLU A 547 -11.30 30.79 15.97
CA GLU A 547 -11.07 32.17 16.38
C GLU A 547 -12.14 33.15 15.87
N LEU A 548 -13.14 32.65 15.14
CA LEU A 548 -14.24 33.45 14.60
C LEU A 548 -15.23 33.81 15.70
N SER A 549 -15.08 35.00 16.28
CA SER A 549 -16.05 35.65 17.18
C SER A 549 -16.41 37.02 16.63
N LYS A 550 -17.54 37.61 17.09
CA LYS A 550 -17.95 38.95 16.65
C LYS A 550 -16.87 40.00 16.92
N ASP A 551 -16.23 39.91 18.09
CA ASP A 551 -15.18 40.83 18.50
C ASP A 551 -13.90 40.66 17.64
N ASN A 552 -13.47 39.41 17.40
CA ASN A 552 -12.27 39.15 16.61
C ASN A 552 -12.46 39.54 15.14
N ILE A 553 -13.68 39.33 14.60
CA ILE A 553 -13.99 39.71 13.22
C ILE A 553 -14.04 41.24 13.11
N SER A 554 -14.66 41.94 14.05
CA SER A 554 -14.67 43.41 14.08
C SER A 554 -13.24 43.97 14.08
N ALA A 555 -12.40 43.49 15.00
CA ALA A 555 -11.00 43.89 15.08
C ALA A 555 -10.24 43.63 13.75
N LYS A 556 -10.44 42.45 13.18
CA LYS A 556 -9.73 42.03 11.94
C LYS A 556 -10.20 42.78 10.70
N LEU A 557 -11.49 43.07 10.58
CA LEU A 557 -12.04 43.91 9.50
C LEU A 557 -11.53 45.35 9.61
N SER A 558 -11.45 45.89 10.82
CA SER A 558 -10.85 47.23 11.08
C SER A 558 -9.37 47.25 10.68
N GLU A 559 -8.57 46.20 11.00
CA GLU A 559 -7.19 46.07 10.54
C GLU A 559 -7.08 46.03 8.99
N CYS A 560 -8.06 45.46 8.31
CA CYS A 560 -8.12 45.41 6.86
C CYS A 560 -8.61 46.74 6.20
N GLY A 561 -8.89 47.75 7.01
CA GLY A 561 -9.31 49.08 6.56
C GLY A 561 -10.77 49.15 6.09
N VAL A 562 -11.62 48.27 6.56
CA VAL A 562 -13.08 48.31 6.32
C VAL A 562 -13.69 49.39 7.18
N SER A 563 -14.65 50.15 6.62
CA SER A 563 -15.31 51.24 7.36
C SER A 563 -16.11 50.69 8.54
N GLU A 564 -16.14 51.41 9.66
CA GLU A 564 -16.87 51.04 10.87
C GLU A 564 -18.36 50.79 10.60
N GLU A 565 -18.95 51.58 9.70
CA GLU A 565 -20.36 51.41 9.28
C GLU A 565 -20.62 50.04 8.64
N LEU A 566 -19.72 49.58 7.80
CA LEU A 566 -19.84 48.28 7.13
C LEU A 566 -19.58 47.10 8.10
N ILE A 567 -18.69 47.31 9.09
CA ILE A 567 -18.46 46.34 10.16
C ILE A 567 -19.72 46.18 11.04
N GLN A 568 -20.36 47.28 11.42
CA GLN A 568 -21.58 47.24 12.21
C GLN A 568 -22.75 46.64 11.41
N GLU A 569 -22.85 46.95 10.11
CA GLU A 569 -23.82 46.34 9.22
C GLU A 569 -23.64 44.81 9.17
N ALA A 570 -22.39 44.33 9.03
CA ALA A 570 -22.07 42.90 9.02
C ALA A 570 -22.43 42.20 10.33
N LEU A 571 -22.06 42.79 11.46
CA LEU A 571 -22.38 42.26 12.80
C LEU A 571 -23.87 42.25 13.09
N ALA A 572 -24.61 43.27 12.65
CA ALA A 572 -26.05 43.34 12.78
C ALA A 572 -26.77 42.24 11.99
N ILE A 573 -26.36 42.00 10.73
CA ILE A 573 -26.91 40.94 9.89
C ILE A 573 -26.62 39.54 10.46
N VAL A 574 -25.40 39.31 10.95
CA VAL A 574 -25.05 38.07 11.66
C VAL A 574 -25.92 37.87 12.89
N GLY A 575 -26.08 38.91 13.72
CA GLY A 575 -26.94 38.87 14.91
C GLY A 575 -28.41 38.60 14.58
N GLU A 576 -28.96 39.24 13.53
CA GLU A 576 -30.32 39.02 13.04
C GLU A 576 -30.52 37.57 12.56
N CYS A 577 -29.58 37.03 11.84
CA CYS A 577 -29.60 35.62 11.37
C CYS A 577 -29.48 34.63 12.54
N GLU A 578 -28.62 34.90 13.51
CA GLU A 578 -28.47 34.08 14.73
C GLU A 578 -29.77 34.06 15.54
N PHE A 579 -30.38 35.25 15.79
CA PHE A 579 -31.64 35.35 16.51
C PHE A 579 -32.77 34.61 15.78
N ALA A 580 -32.92 34.82 14.49
CA ALA A 580 -33.97 34.20 13.68
C ALA A 580 -33.80 32.67 13.56
N ARG A 581 -32.61 32.13 13.70
CA ARG A 581 -32.36 30.70 13.75
C ARG A 581 -32.92 30.05 15.01
N TYR A 582 -32.77 30.71 16.17
CA TYR A 582 -33.24 30.15 17.46
C TYR A 582 -34.71 30.48 17.75
N ALA A 583 -35.27 31.55 17.18
CA ALA A 583 -36.63 31.99 17.38
C ALA A 583 -37.31 32.37 16.04
N PRO A 584 -37.51 31.42 15.11
CA PRO A 584 -37.98 31.71 13.76
C PRO A 584 -39.42 32.27 13.71
N THR A 585 -40.19 32.10 14.77
CA THR A 585 -41.57 32.61 14.91
C THR A 585 -41.65 34.04 15.43
N LEU A 586 -40.58 34.57 16.02
CA LEU A 586 -40.49 35.92 16.59
C LEU A 586 -39.78 36.92 15.67
N SER A 587 -39.16 36.43 14.60
CA SER A 587 -38.47 37.27 13.62
C SER A 587 -39.48 37.97 12.72
N ASN A 588 -39.53 39.32 12.79
CA ASN A 588 -40.37 40.16 11.94
C ASN A 588 -39.78 40.40 10.53
N SER A 589 -38.57 39.97 10.27
CA SER A 589 -37.88 40.18 8.97
C SER A 589 -38.35 39.15 7.94
N ARG A 590 -38.64 39.61 6.74
CA ARG A 590 -38.93 38.71 5.62
C ARG A 590 -37.63 38.03 5.17
N VAL A 591 -37.73 36.76 4.89
CA VAL A 591 -36.56 35.93 4.48
C VAL A 591 -35.90 36.46 3.22
N GLU A 592 -36.73 37.03 2.31
CA GLU A 592 -36.26 37.66 1.06
C GLU A 592 -35.40 38.90 1.31
N ASP A 593 -35.78 39.74 2.29
CA ASP A 593 -35.07 40.97 2.66
C ASP A 593 -33.69 40.64 3.26
N ILE A 594 -33.62 39.60 4.09
CA ILE A 594 -32.35 39.14 4.66
C ILE A 594 -31.42 38.57 3.58
N TYR A 595 -31.94 37.79 2.63
CA TYR A 595 -31.13 37.28 1.53
C TYR A 595 -30.52 38.43 0.72
N ALA A 596 -31.32 39.44 0.38
CA ALA A 596 -30.85 40.62 -0.36
C ALA A 596 -29.78 41.42 0.41
N LYS A 597 -29.98 41.62 1.72
CA LYS A 597 -28.99 42.28 2.59
C LYS A 597 -27.67 41.52 2.66
N VAL A 598 -27.71 40.18 2.75
CA VAL A 598 -26.51 39.35 2.83
C VAL A 598 -25.73 39.34 1.51
N ASP A 599 -26.43 39.30 0.38
CA ASP A 599 -25.84 39.34 -0.96
C ASP A 599 -25.12 40.70 -1.19
N ASP A 600 -25.81 41.82 -0.88
CA ASP A 600 -25.26 43.19 -0.93
C ASP A 600 -24.07 43.39 0.03
N LEU A 601 -24.19 42.91 1.27
CA LEU A 601 -23.10 42.95 2.24
C LEU A 601 -21.86 42.22 1.74
N MET A 602 -22.02 41.03 1.15
CA MET A 602 -20.90 40.26 0.64
C MET A 602 -20.20 40.96 -0.52
N ASP A 603 -20.94 41.61 -1.41
CA ASP A 603 -20.35 42.40 -2.52
C ASP A 603 -19.62 43.64 -2.01
N LYS A 604 -20.16 44.35 -1.00
CA LYS A 604 -19.51 45.47 -0.32
C LYS A 604 -18.22 45.05 0.37
N LEU A 605 -18.25 43.93 1.12
CA LEU A 605 -17.06 43.37 1.79
C LEU A 605 -16.01 42.91 0.78
N GLU A 606 -16.43 42.27 -0.34
CA GLU A 606 -15.50 41.86 -1.39
C GLU A 606 -14.76 43.05 -2.01
N SER A 607 -15.46 44.18 -2.20
CA SER A 607 -14.86 45.42 -2.72
C SER A 607 -13.98 46.12 -1.69
N ALA A 608 -14.36 46.13 -0.41
CA ALA A 608 -13.60 46.76 0.68
C ALA A 608 -12.32 46.00 1.04
N ILE A 609 -12.34 44.66 1.05
CA ILE A 609 -11.19 43.82 1.43
C ILE A 609 -10.26 43.50 0.23
N LYS A 610 -10.52 44.02 -0.94
CA LYS A 610 -9.66 43.82 -2.15
C LYS A 610 -8.35 44.59 -2.14
N ARG A 611 -8.05 45.36 -1.12
CA ARG A 611 -6.79 46.12 -1.03
C ARG A 611 -5.69 45.40 -0.28
#